data_a63a287c5df6a5a672537a81fdfb2766
#
_entry.id   a63a287c5df6a5a672537a81fdfb2766
#
_cell.length_a   1.000
_cell.length_b   1.000
_cell.length_c   1.000
_cell.angle_alpha   90.00
_cell.angle_beta   90.00
_cell.angle_gamma   90.00
#
_symmetry.space_group_name_H-M   'P 1'
#
loop_
_entity.id
_entity.type
_entity.pdbx_description
1 polymer ?
#
loop_
_entity_poly.entity_id
_entity_poly.type
_entity_poly.pdbx_seq_one_letter_code
_entity_poly.pdbx_strand_id
1 'polypeptide(L)'
;IVLQAAIAAGAPKDLIGWIDQPSVELSNALMHHPDINLILATGGPGMVKAAYSSGKPAIGVGAGNTPVVIDETADIKRAVASILMSKTFDNGVICAS
;
A
#
# COMPACT_ATOMS: atom_id res chain seq x y z
N ILE A 1 1.83 3.42 -20.09
CA ILE A 1 1.45 4.84 -20.11
C ILE A 1 2.39 5.65 -19.20
N VAL A 2 2.50 5.35 -17.90
CA VAL A 2 3.34 6.12 -16.94
C VAL A 2 4.81 6.13 -17.37
N LEU A 3 5.40 4.97 -17.66
CA LEU A 3 6.79 4.87 -18.12
C LEU A 3 7.03 5.68 -19.40
N GLN A 4 6.11 5.62 -20.37
CA GLN A 4 6.23 6.38 -21.62
C GLN A 4 6.18 7.89 -21.37
N ALA A 5 5.31 8.35 -20.48
CA ALA A 5 5.26 9.77 -20.11
C ALA A 5 6.54 10.22 -19.40
N ALA A 6 7.08 9.38 -18.51
CA ALA A 6 8.34 9.65 -17.82
C ALA A 6 9.51 9.74 -18.82
N ILE A 7 9.61 8.83 -19.78
CA ILE A 7 10.64 8.85 -20.82
C ILE A 7 10.52 10.11 -21.69
N ALA A 8 9.29 10.48 -22.07
CA ALA A 8 9.05 11.72 -22.83
C ALA A 8 9.49 12.99 -22.07
N ALA A 9 9.46 12.93 -20.72
CA ALA A 9 9.95 13.98 -19.83
C ALA A 9 11.46 13.87 -19.52
N GLY A 10 12.20 12.97 -20.17
CA GLY A 10 13.65 12.83 -20.03
C GLY A 10 14.11 11.77 -19.02
N ALA A 11 13.22 10.92 -18.51
CA ALA A 11 13.60 9.84 -17.61
C ALA A 11 14.29 8.67 -18.36
N PRO A 12 15.18 7.91 -17.69
CA PRO A 12 15.74 6.70 -18.24
C PRO A 12 14.64 5.67 -18.60
N LYS A 13 14.87 4.93 -19.69
CA LYS A 13 13.90 3.91 -20.15
C LYS A 13 13.64 2.78 -19.16
N ASP A 14 14.58 2.52 -18.26
CA ASP A 14 14.53 1.46 -17.26
C ASP A 14 14.09 1.96 -15.87
N LEU A 15 13.48 3.16 -15.79
CA LEU A 15 13.04 3.77 -14.52
C LEU A 15 11.96 2.95 -13.81
N ILE A 16 11.07 2.32 -14.57
CA ILE A 16 9.95 1.54 -14.02
C ILE A 16 10.00 0.13 -14.62
N GLY A 17 10.14 -0.86 -13.77
CA GLY A 17 9.99 -2.27 -14.12
C GLY A 17 8.73 -2.86 -13.48
N TRP A 18 8.29 -4.01 -13.97
CA TRP A 18 7.18 -4.77 -13.39
C TRP A 18 7.41 -6.27 -13.59
N ILE A 19 6.68 -7.05 -12.83
CA ILE A 19 6.68 -8.52 -12.93
C ILE A 19 5.47 -8.95 -13.76
N ASP A 20 5.72 -9.63 -14.88
CA ASP A 20 4.64 -10.12 -15.76
C ASP A 20 3.89 -11.32 -15.18
N GLN A 21 4.58 -12.17 -14.43
CA GLN A 21 4.01 -13.37 -13.81
C GLN A 21 4.28 -13.35 -12.31
N PRO A 22 3.41 -12.69 -11.53
CA PRO A 22 3.62 -12.58 -10.08
C PRO A 22 3.48 -13.93 -9.37
N SER A 23 4.38 -14.20 -8.43
CA SER A 23 4.30 -15.32 -7.50
C SER A 23 4.84 -14.94 -6.13
N VAL A 24 4.53 -15.73 -5.11
CA VAL A 24 5.06 -15.55 -3.76
C VAL A 24 6.58 -15.73 -3.76
N GLU A 25 7.08 -16.73 -4.48
CA GLU A 25 8.51 -17.04 -4.62
C GLU A 25 9.25 -15.86 -5.24
N LEU A 26 8.71 -15.30 -6.31
CA LEU A 26 9.33 -14.15 -6.98
C LEU A 26 9.30 -12.89 -6.13
N SER A 27 8.21 -12.67 -5.41
CA SER A 27 8.11 -11.55 -4.46
C SER A 27 9.17 -11.68 -3.35
N ASN A 28 9.36 -12.87 -2.81
CA ASN A 28 10.40 -13.14 -1.82
C ASN A 28 11.81 -12.97 -2.41
N ALA A 29 12.04 -13.44 -3.63
CA ALA A 29 13.32 -13.27 -4.31
C ALA A 29 13.67 -11.80 -4.50
N LEU A 30 12.69 -10.96 -4.90
CA LEU A 30 12.87 -9.52 -5.01
C LEU A 30 13.20 -8.86 -3.67
N MET A 31 12.46 -9.19 -2.62
CA MET A 31 12.70 -8.62 -1.28
C MET A 31 14.13 -8.89 -0.77
N HIS A 32 14.74 -9.99 -1.21
CA HIS A 32 16.11 -10.37 -0.81
C HIS A 32 17.17 -10.01 -1.87
N HIS A 33 16.77 -9.52 -3.04
CA HIS A 33 17.71 -9.23 -4.12
C HIS A 33 18.72 -8.15 -3.71
N PRO A 34 20.03 -8.34 -3.97
CA PRO A 34 21.06 -7.38 -3.53
C PRO A 34 20.86 -5.97 -4.04
N ASP A 35 20.32 -5.80 -5.23
CA ASP A 35 20.12 -4.49 -5.85
C ASP A 35 18.84 -3.75 -5.37
N ILE A 36 18.02 -4.40 -4.55
CA ILE A 36 16.88 -3.73 -3.91
C ILE A 36 17.34 -3.03 -2.63
N ASN A 37 17.22 -1.72 -2.58
CA ASN A 37 17.67 -0.89 -1.47
C ASN A 37 16.56 -0.51 -0.50
N LEU A 38 15.31 -0.47 -0.96
CA LEU A 38 14.14 -0.14 -0.15
C LEU A 38 12.93 -0.94 -0.61
N ILE A 39 12.17 -1.46 0.33
CA ILE A 39 10.91 -2.16 0.08
C ILE A 39 9.76 -1.28 0.54
N LEU A 40 8.80 -1.02 -0.35
CA LEU A 40 7.51 -0.42 0.00
C LEU A 40 6.44 -1.50 -0.20
N ALA A 41 5.96 -2.08 0.89
CA ALA A 41 5.02 -3.19 0.87
C ALA A 41 3.64 -2.75 1.37
N THR A 42 2.63 -2.93 0.53
CA THR A 42 1.22 -2.75 0.92
C THR A 42 0.50 -4.08 0.73
N GLY A 43 -0.11 -4.58 1.78
CA GLY A 43 -0.82 -5.87 1.69
C GLY A 43 -1.21 -6.43 3.05
N GLY A 44 -1.55 -7.71 3.08
CA GLY A 44 -1.90 -8.39 4.32
C GLY A 44 -0.72 -8.53 5.30
N PRO A 45 -0.99 -8.92 6.56
CA PRO A 45 0.05 -9.03 7.61
C PRO A 45 1.23 -9.91 7.22
N GLY A 46 1.00 -10.96 6.43
CA GLY A 46 2.06 -11.86 5.94
C GLY A 46 3.07 -11.16 5.03
N MET A 47 2.57 -10.32 4.09
CA MET A 47 3.43 -9.55 3.19
C MET A 47 4.27 -8.53 3.96
N VAL A 48 3.66 -7.81 4.88
CA VAL A 48 4.35 -6.82 5.73
C VAL A 48 5.41 -7.48 6.59
N LYS A 49 5.08 -8.62 7.19
CA LYS A 49 6.05 -9.40 7.98
C LYS A 49 7.23 -9.88 7.11
N ALA A 50 6.97 -10.37 5.91
CA ALA A 50 8.02 -10.79 4.97
C ALA A 50 8.93 -9.62 4.59
N ALA A 51 8.36 -8.44 4.29
CA ALA A 51 9.12 -7.24 3.98
C ALA A 51 10.06 -6.84 5.12
N TYR A 52 9.57 -6.77 6.35
CA TYR A 52 10.40 -6.42 7.51
C TYR A 52 11.41 -7.50 7.87
N SER A 53 11.15 -8.76 7.52
CA SER A 53 12.07 -9.88 7.78
C SER A 53 13.11 -10.08 6.69
N SER A 54 13.09 -9.31 5.62
CA SER A 54 14.01 -9.42 4.47
C SER A 54 15.43 -9.00 4.78
N GLY A 55 15.67 -8.33 5.91
CA GLY A 55 16.96 -7.74 6.25
C GLY A 55 17.27 -6.42 5.53
N LYS A 56 16.31 -5.87 4.80
CA LYS A 56 16.43 -4.58 4.08
C LYS A 56 15.56 -3.51 4.71
N PRO A 57 15.88 -2.22 4.49
CA PRO A 57 14.96 -1.14 4.81
C PRO A 57 13.59 -1.38 4.18
N ALA A 58 12.53 -1.33 4.98
CA ALA A 58 11.18 -1.59 4.51
C ALA A 58 10.17 -0.63 5.16
N ILE A 59 9.20 -0.20 4.36
CA ILE A 59 8.02 0.53 4.80
C ILE A 59 6.82 -0.36 4.50
N GLY A 60 6.19 -0.89 5.54
CA GLY A 60 5.08 -1.83 5.41
C GLY A 60 3.76 -1.19 5.82
N VAL A 61 2.74 -1.34 4.99
CA VAL A 61 1.36 -0.95 5.26
C VAL A 61 0.49 -2.20 5.21
N GLY A 62 -0.01 -2.62 6.35
CA GLY A 62 -0.87 -3.79 6.50
C GLY A 62 -2.36 -3.42 6.59
N ALA A 63 -3.16 -4.38 7.05
CA ALA A 63 -4.57 -4.15 7.35
C ALA A 63 -4.71 -3.09 8.44
N GLY A 64 -5.46 -2.03 8.14
CA GLY A 64 -5.74 -0.95 9.07
C GLY A 64 -7.03 -1.19 9.85
N ASN A 65 -7.08 -0.64 11.05
CA ASN A 65 -8.30 -0.45 11.81
C ASN A 65 -8.29 1.01 12.28
N THR A 66 -8.85 1.88 11.47
CA THR A 66 -8.77 3.32 11.65
C THR A 66 -9.67 3.78 12.80
N PRO A 67 -9.13 4.31 13.90
CA PRO A 67 -9.94 4.91 14.96
C PRO A 67 -10.58 6.21 14.48
N VAL A 68 -11.76 6.51 15.00
CA VAL A 68 -12.47 7.76 14.72
C VAL A 68 -12.76 8.48 16.03
N VAL A 69 -12.44 9.76 16.07
CA VAL A 69 -12.74 10.65 17.19
C VAL A 69 -13.80 11.65 16.73
N ILE A 70 -14.90 11.73 17.46
CA ILE A 70 -15.94 12.74 17.23
C ILE A 70 -15.80 13.79 18.34
N ASP A 71 -15.42 14.98 17.94
CA ASP A 71 -15.30 16.13 18.84
C ASP A 71 -16.68 16.66 19.25
N GLU A 72 -16.78 17.28 20.41
CA GLU A 72 -18.03 17.82 20.98
C GLU A 72 -18.66 18.94 20.14
N THR A 73 -17.89 19.59 19.29
CA THR A 73 -18.36 20.64 18.37
C THR A 73 -18.95 20.09 17.07
N ALA A 74 -18.83 18.76 16.84
CA ALA A 74 -19.25 18.13 15.61
C ALA A 74 -20.78 17.98 15.54
N ASP A 75 -21.34 18.04 14.32
CA ASP A 75 -22.69 17.55 14.05
C ASP A 75 -22.71 16.01 14.13
N ILE A 76 -23.26 15.50 15.21
CA ILE A 76 -23.25 14.05 15.51
C ILE A 76 -23.95 13.23 14.41
N LYS A 77 -25.09 13.73 13.87
CA LYS A 77 -25.81 12.99 12.82
C LYS A 77 -24.97 12.88 11.55
N ARG A 78 -24.35 13.96 11.16
CA ARG A 78 -23.45 13.98 10.01
C ARG A 78 -22.21 13.11 10.24
N ALA A 79 -21.61 13.18 11.43
CA ALA A 79 -20.45 12.38 11.79
C ALA A 79 -20.78 10.88 11.70
N VAL A 80 -21.89 10.44 12.28
CA VAL A 80 -22.32 9.03 12.22
C VAL A 80 -22.58 8.59 10.78
N ALA A 81 -23.28 9.40 9.98
CA ALA A 81 -23.54 9.06 8.58
C ALA A 81 -22.22 8.92 7.78
N SER A 82 -21.24 9.81 8.00
CA SER A 82 -19.94 9.77 7.35
C SER A 82 -19.14 8.55 7.76
N ILE A 83 -19.16 8.19 9.05
CA ILE A 83 -18.46 7.00 9.56
C ILE A 83 -19.07 5.75 8.96
N LEU A 84 -20.41 5.63 8.94
CA LEU A 84 -21.07 4.47 8.34
C LEU A 84 -20.71 4.34 6.85
N MET A 85 -20.78 5.41 6.09
CA MET A 85 -20.43 5.41 4.67
C MET A 85 -18.94 5.00 4.45
N SER A 86 -18.04 5.53 5.25
CA SER A 86 -16.63 5.19 5.17
C SER A 86 -16.35 3.73 5.53
N LYS A 87 -16.89 3.26 6.65
CA LYS A 87 -16.64 1.89 7.16
C LYS A 87 -17.32 0.80 6.35
N THR A 88 -18.42 1.11 5.68
CA THR A 88 -19.17 0.14 4.86
C THR A 88 -18.82 0.24 3.37
N PHE A 89 -18.01 1.20 2.97
CA PHE A 89 -17.58 1.35 1.60
C PHE A 89 -16.92 0.05 1.11
N ASP A 90 -17.35 -0.44 -0.05
CA ASP A 90 -16.91 -1.71 -0.62
C ASP A 90 -16.94 -2.88 0.39
N ASN A 91 -17.96 -2.93 1.24
CA ASN A 91 -18.11 -3.91 2.34
C ASN A 91 -16.92 -3.97 3.31
N GLY A 92 -16.18 -2.89 3.45
CA GLY A 92 -14.99 -2.82 4.31
C GLY A 92 -13.79 -3.60 3.79
N VAL A 93 -13.77 -3.94 2.50
CA VAL A 93 -12.68 -4.73 1.90
C VAL A 93 -11.46 -3.88 1.63
N ILE A 94 -11.65 -2.68 1.07
CA ILE A 94 -10.54 -1.80 0.72
C ILE A 94 -10.10 -0.90 1.87
N CYS A 95 -8.87 -0.40 1.78
CA CYS A 95 -8.26 0.51 2.75
C CYS A 95 -8.75 1.96 2.59
N ALA A 96 -10.07 2.18 2.51
CA ALA A 96 -10.67 3.49 2.24
C ALA A 96 -11.17 4.22 3.50
N SER A 97 -10.99 3.67 4.68
CA SER A 97 -11.48 4.25 5.94
C SER A 97 -10.36 4.56 6.90
#